data_dd95690d5c2c61e563b0f58d05c7241e
#
_entry.id   dd95690d5c2c61e563b0f58d05c7241e
#
_cell.length_a   1.000
_cell.length_b   1.000
_cell.length_c   1.000
_cell.angle_alpha   90.00
_cell.angle_beta   90.00
_cell.angle_gamma   90.00
#
_symmetry.space_group_name_H-M   'P 1'
#
loop_
_entity.id
_entity.type
_entity.pdbx_description
1 polymer ?
#
loop_
_entity_poly.entity_id
_entity_poly.type
_entity_poly.pdbx_seq_one_letter_code
_entity_poly.pdbx_strand_id
1 'polypeptide(L)'
;SQVDWIIEVVVERLDIKKSVFEQVEKYRKQGTLITSNTSGIPIHMMNEGRSDDFKAHFCGTHFFNPPRYLQLLEIIPTADTKQEVIDFLMHFGDKMLGKTVVLCKDTPAFIGNRIGVYSMLALTHLVDQLDLSVEEVDKYTGPAMGHPKSATFRTADVVGLDTLVNVANGLDQNAPNDEAKGVFKLPDYITKMVENKWLGEKTKKGFYEKVKAADGSSEILSLNLKTLEYGSQQKVKSSTLEATKLVEDIRKRMKVYEQGTDKAATLFRAMHYPLFEYVSKRVPEITDDFFRIDDAMRAGFGWEIGPFEVWDALGVRETLGKIQSEEKRLPGQTGEVAQWVHDMLASGAESFYKVENGVRHYYDIVSKSYKPIPGTEDLIVLDHIRDSKTIWKNSGVSIIDMGDGIINCEFHTKMNTIGGDVIQGINKAIDIAEKD
;
A
#
# COMPACT_ATOMS: atom_id res chain seq x y z
N SER A 1 -14.38 23.86 -25.76
CA SER A 1 -14.50 22.44 -25.40
C SER A 1 -15.94 22.10 -25.06
N GLN A 2 -16.37 20.87 -25.39
CA GLN A 2 -17.72 20.36 -25.06
C GLN A 2 -17.64 19.27 -23.98
N VAL A 3 -16.44 19.01 -23.43
CA VAL A 3 -16.23 18.01 -22.39
C VAL A 3 -16.43 18.61 -21.01
N ASP A 4 -16.79 17.76 -20.06
CA ASP A 4 -17.03 18.14 -18.66
C ASP A 4 -15.79 17.93 -17.77
N TRP A 5 -14.90 17.02 -18.18
CA TRP A 5 -13.66 16.72 -17.48
C TRP A 5 -12.49 16.56 -18.44
N ILE A 6 -11.35 17.17 -18.11
CA ILE A 6 -10.08 17.09 -18.85
C ILE A 6 -9.02 16.49 -17.94
N ILE A 7 -8.42 15.37 -18.34
CA ILE A 7 -7.34 14.70 -17.59
C ILE A 7 -6.04 14.88 -18.36
N GLU A 8 -5.06 15.52 -17.75
CA GLU A 8 -3.71 15.68 -18.30
C GLU A 8 -2.85 14.44 -17.94
N VAL A 9 -2.24 13.83 -18.96
CA VAL A 9 -1.40 12.63 -18.85
C VAL A 9 -0.12 12.72 -19.70
N VAL A 10 0.38 13.94 -19.93
CA VAL A 10 1.62 14.13 -20.70
C VAL A 10 2.86 13.79 -19.88
N VAL A 11 4.04 13.84 -20.51
CA VAL A 11 5.32 13.50 -19.85
C VAL A 11 5.51 14.29 -18.54
N GLU A 12 6.23 13.69 -17.59
CA GLU A 12 6.43 14.20 -16.23
C GLU A 12 7.47 15.35 -16.22
N ARG A 13 7.08 16.46 -16.84
CA ARG A 13 7.85 17.70 -16.93
C ARG A 13 6.95 18.89 -16.71
N LEU A 14 7.27 19.71 -15.70
CA LEU A 14 6.45 20.84 -15.27
C LEU A 14 6.25 21.88 -16.38
N ASP A 15 7.30 22.22 -17.16
CA ASP A 15 7.24 23.16 -18.26
C ASP A 15 6.25 22.72 -19.35
N ILE A 16 6.25 21.43 -19.70
CA ILE A 16 5.32 20.87 -20.69
C ILE A 16 3.89 20.87 -20.15
N LYS A 17 3.69 20.44 -18.89
CA LYS A 17 2.36 20.46 -18.24
C LYS A 17 1.79 21.88 -18.17
N LYS A 18 2.59 22.89 -17.77
CA LYS A 18 2.18 24.31 -17.76
C LYS A 18 1.76 24.79 -19.16
N SER A 19 2.49 24.43 -20.21
CA SER A 19 2.15 24.78 -21.61
C SER A 19 0.83 24.13 -22.05
N VAL A 20 0.59 22.85 -21.67
CA VAL A 20 -0.68 22.16 -21.94
C VAL A 20 -1.83 22.85 -21.22
N PHE A 21 -1.68 23.19 -19.95
CA PHE A 21 -2.73 23.86 -19.17
C PHE A 21 -3.02 25.28 -19.66
N GLU A 22 -2.03 25.98 -20.21
CA GLU A 22 -2.27 27.25 -20.89
C GLU A 22 -3.23 27.08 -22.10
N GLN A 23 -3.03 26.04 -22.91
CA GLN A 23 -3.93 25.71 -24.00
C GLN A 23 -5.31 25.26 -23.52
N VAL A 24 -5.35 24.43 -22.49
CA VAL A 24 -6.62 23.99 -21.87
C VAL A 24 -7.42 25.18 -21.38
N GLU A 25 -6.81 26.12 -20.67
CA GLU A 25 -7.47 27.32 -20.14
C GLU A 25 -8.05 28.18 -21.27
N LYS A 26 -7.34 28.31 -22.37
CA LYS A 26 -7.79 29.11 -23.52
C LYS A 26 -9.04 28.54 -24.20
N TYR A 27 -9.22 27.22 -24.23
CA TYR A 27 -10.27 26.55 -25.02
C TYR A 27 -11.34 25.84 -24.22
N ARG A 28 -11.15 25.63 -22.89
CA ARG A 28 -12.17 25.03 -22.05
C ARG A 28 -13.36 25.97 -21.82
N LYS A 29 -14.52 25.45 -21.49
CA LYS A 29 -15.60 26.26 -20.92
C LYS A 29 -15.35 26.48 -19.42
N GLN A 30 -15.86 27.57 -18.89
CA GLN A 30 -15.81 27.87 -17.46
C GLN A 30 -16.50 26.75 -16.67
N GLY A 31 -15.95 26.39 -15.50
CA GLY A 31 -16.45 25.30 -14.65
C GLY A 31 -16.07 23.89 -15.10
N THR A 32 -15.34 23.73 -16.24
CA THR A 32 -14.84 22.40 -16.64
C THR A 32 -13.84 21.88 -15.60
N LEU A 33 -14.05 20.65 -15.12
CA LEU A 33 -13.11 19.94 -14.26
C LEU A 33 -11.80 19.65 -14.98
N ILE A 34 -10.68 19.94 -14.35
CA ILE A 34 -9.35 19.71 -14.90
C ILE A 34 -8.52 18.95 -13.87
N THR A 35 -7.87 17.89 -14.28
CA THR A 35 -6.98 17.14 -13.39
C THR A 35 -5.67 16.77 -14.07
N SER A 36 -4.62 16.59 -13.27
CA SER A 36 -3.34 16.04 -13.71
C SER A 36 -3.14 14.65 -13.11
N ASN A 37 -2.67 13.70 -13.93
CA ASN A 37 -2.24 12.37 -13.50
C ASN A 37 -0.73 12.34 -13.19
N THR A 38 -0.16 13.44 -12.73
CA THR A 38 1.24 13.50 -12.29
C THR A 38 1.50 12.52 -11.17
N SER A 39 2.69 11.93 -11.12
CA SER A 39 3.08 10.95 -10.09
C SER A 39 3.89 11.56 -8.93
N GLY A 40 4.33 12.82 -9.05
CA GLY A 40 5.19 13.41 -8.02
C GLY A 40 5.44 14.91 -8.13
N ILE A 41 5.05 15.57 -9.22
CA ILE A 41 5.14 17.02 -9.31
C ILE A 41 4.04 17.63 -8.43
N PRO A 42 4.36 18.54 -7.49
CA PRO A 42 3.35 19.22 -6.66
C PRO A 42 2.28 19.88 -7.50
N ILE A 43 1.01 19.66 -7.17
CA ILE A 43 -0.14 20.08 -7.97
C ILE A 43 -0.22 21.60 -8.06
N HIS A 44 0.03 22.33 -6.97
CA HIS A 44 0.00 23.79 -6.93
C HIS A 44 0.98 24.45 -7.92
N MET A 45 2.09 23.77 -8.25
CA MET A 45 3.05 24.30 -9.24
C MET A 45 2.49 24.36 -10.66
N MET A 46 1.51 23.51 -10.96
CA MET A 46 0.91 23.42 -12.29
C MET A 46 -0.21 24.43 -12.52
N ASN A 47 -0.89 24.89 -11.44
CA ASN A 47 -1.96 25.88 -11.55
C ASN A 47 -1.49 27.32 -11.31
N GLU A 48 -0.21 27.52 -11.03
CA GLU A 48 0.39 28.83 -10.84
C GLU A 48 0.16 29.73 -12.08
N GLY A 49 -0.31 30.96 -11.83
CA GLY A 49 -0.62 31.91 -12.89
C GLY A 49 -1.90 31.62 -13.69
N ARG A 50 -2.69 30.59 -13.33
CA ARG A 50 -3.99 30.33 -13.94
C ARG A 50 -5.10 31.18 -13.32
N SER A 51 -6.25 31.28 -14.00
CA SER A 51 -7.41 32.01 -13.51
C SER A 51 -8.01 31.37 -12.24
N ASP A 52 -8.77 32.15 -11.47
CA ASP A 52 -9.43 31.66 -10.26
C ASP A 52 -10.40 30.52 -10.57
N ASP A 53 -11.12 30.59 -11.71
CA ASP A 53 -11.99 29.51 -12.14
C ASP A 53 -11.21 28.23 -12.50
N PHE A 54 -10.04 28.35 -13.13
CA PHE A 54 -9.17 27.19 -13.39
C PHE A 54 -8.75 26.55 -12.07
N LYS A 55 -8.19 27.34 -11.15
CA LYS A 55 -7.70 26.86 -9.84
C LYS A 55 -8.79 26.19 -9.01
N ALA A 56 -10.00 26.79 -9.03
CA ALA A 56 -11.15 26.28 -8.30
C ALA A 56 -11.64 24.89 -8.80
N HIS A 57 -11.37 24.56 -10.06
CA HIS A 57 -11.77 23.30 -10.71
C HIS A 57 -10.56 22.38 -11.04
N PHE A 58 -9.41 22.60 -10.43
CA PHE A 58 -8.18 21.89 -10.71
C PHE A 58 -7.70 21.10 -9.47
N CYS A 59 -7.28 19.83 -9.68
CA CYS A 59 -6.60 19.01 -8.70
C CYS A 59 -5.77 17.89 -9.34
N GLY A 60 -5.05 17.12 -8.55
CA GLY A 60 -4.44 15.86 -8.97
C GLY A 60 -5.44 14.70 -8.91
N THR A 61 -5.37 13.81 -9.91
CA THR A 61 -6.03 12.50 -9.91
C THR A 61 -5.01 11.45 -10.32
N HIS A 62 -4.30 10.91 -9.34
CA HIS A 62 -3.20 9.99 -9.59
C HIS A 62 -3.70 8.54 -9.60
N PHE A 63 -3.75 7.94 -10.78
CA PHE A 63 -4.06 6.53 -10.99
C PHE A 63 -2.78 5.70 -10.97
N PHE A 64 -2.84 4.54 -10.34
CA PHE A 64 -1.73 3.59 -10.35
C PHE A 64 -1.78 2.70 -11.60
N ASN A 65 -0.62 2.51 -12.21
CA ASN A 65 -0.48 1.75 -13.46
C ASN A 65 -0.28 0.23 -13.19
N PRO A 66 -1.03 -0.65 -13.83
CA PRO A 66 -2.08 -0.41 -14.84
C PRO A 66 -3.43 -0.01 -14.19
N PRO A 67 -4.04 1.12 -14.59
CA PRO A 67 -5.22 1.67 -13.91
C PRO A 67 -6.46 0.76 -13.99
N ARG A 68 -6.49 -0.18 -14.92
CA ARG A 68 -7.55 -1.19 -15.01
C ARG A 68 -7.51 -2.20 -13.87
N TYR A 69 -6.32 -2.50 -13.33
CA TYR A 69 -6.12 -3.57 -12.36
C TYR A 69 -5.83 -3.05 -10.96
N LEU A 70 -5.01 -1.99 -10.83
CA LEU A 70 -4.74 -1.39 -9.54
C LEU A 70 -5.89 -0.49 -9.11
N GLN A 71 -6.34 -0.66 -7.89
CA GLN A 71 -7.56 -0.03 -7.38
C GLN A 71 -7.33 1.39 -6.83
N LEU A 72 -6.09 1.77 -6.53
CA LEU A 72 -5.81 3.07 -5.92
C LEU A 72 -6.08 4.23 -6.88
N LEU A 73 -6.81 5.21 -6.37
CA LEU A 73 -6.95 6.55 -6.96
C LEU A 73 -6.69 7.59 -5.86
N GLU A 74 -5.62 8.34 -6.00
CA GLU A 74 -5.30 9.46 -5.12
C GLU A 74 -5.93 10.75 -5.67
N ILE A 75 -6.63 11.48 -4.81
CA ILE A 75 -7.16 12.82 -5.10
C ILE A 75 -6.32 13.82 -4.32
N ILE A 76 -5.70 14.75 -5.05
CA ILE A 76 -4.75 15.71 -4.49
C ILE A 76 -5.25 17.12 -4.78
N PRO A 77 -6.07 17.73 -3.90
CA PRO A 77 -6.52 19.09 -4.06
C PRO A 77 -5.40 20.09 -3.78
N THR A 78 -5.52 21.28 -4.35
CA THR A 78 -4.76 22.47 -3.93
C THR A 78 -5.59 23.28 -2.92
N ALA A 79 -4.99 24.33 -2.37
CA ALA A 79 -5.71 25.24 -1.46
C ALA A 79 -6.90 25.96 -2.13
N ASP A 80 -6.87 26.08 -3.46
CA ASP A 80 -7.89 26.78 -4.25
C ASP A 80 -8.99 25.83 -4.76
N THR A 81 -8.80 24.50 -4.69
CA THR A 81 -9.75 23.50 -5.18
C THR A 81 -11.05 23.53 -4.39
N LYS A 82 -12.19 23.68 -5.08
CA LYS A 82 -13.50 23.69 -4.43
C LYS A 82 -13.84 22.35 -3.80
N GLN A 83 -14.51 22.38 -2.65
CA GLN A 83 -14.96 21.18 -1.96
C GLN A 83 -15.89 20.32 -2.83
N GLU A 84 -16.78 20.94 -3.61
CA GLU A 84 -17.66 20.22 -4.53
C GLU A 84 -16.94 19.38 -5.58
N VAL A 85 -15.73 19.82 -6.01
CA VAL A 85 -14.86 19.08 -6.94
C VAL A 85 -14.26 17.86 -6.23
N ILE A 86 -13.80 18.04 -4.99
CA ILE A 86 -13.25 16.96 -4.18
C ILE A 86 -14.34 15.90 -3.93
N ASP A 87 -15.50 16.32 -3.47
CA ASP A 87 -16.65 15.44 -3.15
C ASP A 87 -17.08 14.66 -4.39
N PHE A 88 -17.18 15.33 -5.54
CA PHE A 88 -17.50 14.68 -6.82
C PHE A 88 -16.47 13.60 -7.17
N LEU A 89 -15.18 13.92 -7.12
CA LEU A 89 -14.12 12.98 -7.50
C LEU A 89 -14.02 11.79 -6.53
N MET A 90 -14.17 12.04 -5.23
CA MET A 90 -14.23 10.97 -4.22
C MET A 90 -15.39 10.02 -4.51
N HIS A 91 -16.59 10.56 -4.73
CA HIS A 91 -17.79 9.76 -5.03
C HIS A 91 -17.67 9.05 -6.39
N PHE A 92 -17.29 9.76 -7.44
CA PHE A 92 -17.17 9.20 -8.79
C PHE A 92 -16.11 8.09 -8.85
N GLY A 93 -14.97 8.31 -8.21
CA GLY A 93 -13.90 7.30 -8.13
C GLY A 93 -14.35 6.04 -7.43
N ASP A 94 -15.03 6.15 -6.30
CA ASP A 94 -15.54 5.01 -5.53
C ASP A 94 -16.74 4.33 -6.24
N LYS A 95 -17.83 5.05 -6.45
CA LYS A 95 -19.11 4.45 -6.89
C LYS A 95 -19.16 4.13 -8.38
N MET A 96 -18.50 4.94 -9.23
CA MET A 96 -18.56 4.77 -10.70
C MET A 96 -17.36 4.03 -11.26
N LEU A 97 -16.15 4.25 -10.71
CA LEU A 97 -14.95 3.60 -11.20
C LEU A 97 -14.56 2.36 -10.37
N GLY A 98 -15.17 2.13 -9.20
CA GLY A 98 -14.84 1.03 -8.29
C GLY A 98 -13.41 1.13 -7.75
N LYS A 99 -12.93 2.35 -7.53
CA LYS A 99 -11.59 2.61 -6.98
C LYS A 99 -11.64 2.73 -5.47
N THR A 100 -10.54 2.39 -4.82
CA THR A 100 -10.24 2.84 -3.46
C THR A 100 -9.69 4.25 -3.58
N VAL A 101 -10.51 5.24 -3.22
CA VAL A 101 -10.16 6.65 -3.38
C VAL A 101 -9.60 7.20 -2.08
N VAL A 102 -8.40 7.76 -2.13
CA VAL A 102 -7.76 8.37 -0.96
C VAL A 102 -7.51 9.85 -1.18
N LEU A 103 -7.82 10.66 -0.17
CA LEU A 103 -7.55 12.09 -0.17
C LEU A 103 -6.12 12.32 0.33
N CYS A 104 -5.29 12.92 -0.50
CA CYS A 104 -3.90 13.24 -0.22
C CYS A 104 -3.69 14.73 -0.08
N LYS A 105 -2.69 15.14 0.68
CA LYS A 105 -2.17 16.50 0.62
C LYS A 105 -1.23 16.66 -0.57
N ASP A 106 -1.10 17.90 -1.06
CA ASP A 106 -0.21 18.26 -2.15
C ASP A 106 1.26 18.28 -1.68
N THR A 107 1.80 17.09 -1.51
CA THR A 107 3.17 16.83 -1.03
C THR A 107 3.92 15.91 -2.01
N PRO A 108 5.26 15.92 -2.02
CA PRO A 108 6.04 15.09 -2.94
C PRO A 108 5.68 13.61 -2.87
N ALA A 109 5.34 13.03 -4.02
CA ALA A 109 4.97 11.62 -4.20
C ALA A 109 3.70 11.16 -3.45
N PHE A 110 2.90 12.08 -2.93
CA PHE A 110 1.60 11.91 -2.28
C PHE A 110 1.62 10.86 -1.15
N ILE A 111 0.75 9.86 -1.15
CA ILE A 111 0.74 8.78 -0.13
C ILE A 111 1.39 7.51 -0.70
N GLY A 112 0.84 6.96 -1.78
CA GLY A 112 1.22 5.62 -2.24
C GLY A 112 2.69 5.53 -2.63
N ASN A 113 3.15 6.42 -3.51
CA ASN A 113 4.56 6.44 -3.91
C ASN A 113 5.48 6.84 -2.76
N ARG A 114 5.08 7.75 -1.87
CA ARG A 114 5.89 8.15 -0.71
C ARG A 114 6.20 6.96 0.19
N ILE A 115 5.19 6.22 0.61
CA ILE A 115 5.33 5.08 1.52
C ILE A 115 5.86 3.85 0.79
N GLY A 116 5.35 3.56 -0.43
CA GLY A 116 5.76 2.40 -1.20
C GLY A 116 7.23 2.43 -1.61
N VAL A 117 7.70 3.58 -2.13
CA VAL A 117 9.10 3.76 -2.50
C VAL A 117 10.00 3.79 -1.28
N TYR A 118 9.58 4.44 -0.17
CA TYR A 118 10.30 4.34 1.11
C TYR A 118 10.50 2.87 1.50
N SER A 119 9.45 2.06 1.50
CA SER A 119 9.53 0.65 1.90
C SER A 119 10.46 -0.17 1.00
N MET A 120 10.43 0.07 -0.31
CA MET A 120 11.29 -0.63 -1.27
C MET A 120 12.76 -0.22 -1.11
N LEU A 121 13.04 1.07 -0.95
CA LEU A 121 14.42 1.57 -0.79
C LEU A 121 14.99 1.24 0.58
N ALA A 122 14.19 1.29 1.64
CA ALA A 122 14.58 0.81 2.96
C ALA A 122 15.12 -0.62 2.90
N LEU A 123 14.43 -1.48 2.16
CA LEU A 123 14.87 -2.86 1.95
C LEU A 123 16.21 -2.93 1.20
N THR A 124 16.45 -2.09 0.19
CA THR A 124 17.71 -2.09 -0.54
C THR A 124 18.92 -1.77 0.36
N HIS A 125 18.74 -0.93 1.38
CA HIS A 125 19.76 -0.67 2.40
C HIS A 125 19.95 -1.82 3.39
N LEU A 126 18.89 -2.60 3.66
CA LEU A 126 18.95 -3.74 4.59
C LEU A 126 19.61 -4.97 3.97
N VAL A 127 19.60 -5.10 2.65
CA VAL A 127 20.24 -6.23 1.94
C VAL A 127 21.69 -6.42 2.34
N ASP A 128 22.49 -5.35 2.32
CA ASP A 128 23.91 -5.40 2.68
C ASP A 128 24.10 -5.63 4.19
N GLN A 129 23.27 -4.99 5.03
CA GLN A 129 23.35 -5.13 6.49
C GLN A 129 23.04 -6.55 6.99
N LEU A 130 22.17 -7.26 6.28
CA LEU A 130 21.69 -8.59 6.65
C LEU A 130 22.27 -9.70 5.79
N ASP A 131 23.14 -9.36 4.84
CA ASP A 131 23.76 -10.30 3.88
C ASP A 131 22.71 -11.19 3.19
N LEU A 132 21.75 -10.54 2.50
CA LEU A 132 20.64 -11.21 1.83
C LEU A 132 20.87 -11.30 0.32
N SER A 133 20.44 -12.43 -0.26
CA SER A 133 20.33 -12.57 -1.71
C SER A 133 19.00 -12.03 -2.23
N VAL A 134 18.91 -11.82 -3.55
CA VAL A 134 17.69 -11.37 -4.22
C VAL A 134 16.53 -12.35 -3.96
N GLU A 135 16.82 -13.67 -4.00
CA GLU A 135 15.83 -14.71 -3.75
C GLU A 135 15.37 -14.76 -2.30
N GLU A 136 16.26 -14.52 -1.33
CA GLU A 136 15.92 -14.45 0.09
C GLU A 136 14.95 -13.28 0.32
N VAL A 137 15.27 -12.11 -0.22
CA VAL A 137 14.42 -10.93 -0.10
C VAL A 137 13.02 -11.21 -0.65
N ASP A 138 12.91 -11.65 -1.91
CA ASP A 138 11.60 -11.87 -2.52
C ASP A 138 10.84 -13.02 -1.86
N LYS A 139 11.55 -14.04 -1.34
CA LYS A 139 10.90 -15.10 -0.59
C LYS A 139 10.36 -14.63 0.75
N TYR A 140 11.08 -13.74 1.44
CA TYR A 140 10.70 -13.22 2.75
C TYR A 140 9.62 -12.14 2.65
N THR A 141 9.67 -11.28 1.62
CA THR A 141 8.76 -10.13 1.49
C THR A 141 7.54 -10.39 0.60
N GLY A 142 7.29 -11.65 0.22
CA GLY A 142 6.16 -12.03 -0.63
C GLY A 142 4.88 -12.40 0.16
N PRO A 143 4.11 -13.41 -0.32
CA PRO A 143 2.80 -13.77 0.24
C PRO A 143 2.80 -14.13 1.72
N ALA A 144 3.90 -14.63 2.27
CA ALA A 144 4.00 -14.91 3.72
C ALA A 144 3.85 -13.63 4.55
N MET A 145 4.30 -12.49 4.02
CA MET A 145 4.19 -11.17 4.64
C MET A 145 2.91 -10.40 4.23
N GLY A 146 2.02 -11.04 3.45
CA GLY A 146 0.82 -10.38 2.93
C GLY A 146 1.08 -9.45 1.74
N HIS A 147 2.18 -9.64 1.03
CA HIS A 147 2.49 -8.89 -0.18
C HIS A 147 2.23 -9.73 -1.45
N PRO A 148 2.18 -9.11 -2.64
CA PRO A 148 2.00 -9.83 -3.90
C PRO A 148 3.07 -10.91 -4.13
N LYS A 149 2.76 -11.88 -4.99
CA LYS A 149 3.70 -12.95 -5.37
C LYS A 149 5.00 -12.43 -6.00
N SER A 150 4.95 -11.25 -6.61
CA SER A 150 6.13 -10.56 -7.15
C SER A 150 7.06 -10.02 -6.07
N ALA A 151 6.59 -9.98 -4.82
CA ALA A 151 7.39 -9.51 -3.68
C ALA A 151 8.02 -8.13 -3.92
N THR A 152 9.31 -7.95 -3.68
CA THR A 152 9.98 -6.64 -3.78
C THR A 152 10.81 -6.48 -5.05
N PHE A 153 11.83 -7.28 -5.25
CA PHE A 153 12.73 -7.11 -6.41
C PHE A 153 12.08 -7.52 -7.73
N ARG A 154 11.25 -8.54 -7.71
CA ARG A 154 10.46 -8.89 -8.89
C ARG A 154 9.45 -7.80 -9.23
N THR A 155 8.87 -7.12 -8.23
CA THR A 155 8.00 -5.95 -8.45
C THR A 155 8.80 -4.80 -9.06
N ALA A 156 10.01 -4.52 -8.57
CA ALA A 156 10.89 -3.51 -9.16
C ALA A 156 11.21 -3.80 -10.63
N ASP A 157 11.43 -5.08 -10.99
CA ASP A 157 11.63 -5.49 -12.39
C ASP A 157 10.38 -5.29 -13.26
N VAL A 158 9.19 -5.55 -12.73
CA VAL A 158 7.92 -5.36 -13.45
C VAL A 158 7.62 -3.89 -13.68
N VAL A 159 7.76 -3.05 -12.64
CA VAL A 159 7.54 -1.59 -12.71
C VAL A 159 8.59 -0.90 -13.57
N GLY A 160 9.80 -1.40 -13.52
CA GLY A 160 10.98 -0.84 -14.14
C GLY A 160 11.82 -0.02 -13.16
N LEU A 161 13.09 -0.39 -13.06
CA LEU A 161 14.03 0.21 -12.10
C LEU A 161 14.22 1.71 -12.31
N ASP A 162 14.16 2.19 -13.55
CA ASP A 162 14.21 3.63 -13.86
C ASP A 162 13.01 4.39 -13.28
N THR A 163 11.83 3.80 -13.23
CA THR A 163 10.65 4.41 -12.58
C THR A 163 10.89 4.56 -11.08
N LEU A 164 11.38 3.51 -10.42
CA LEU A 164 11.74 3.55 -8.99
C LEU A 164 12.80 4.63 -8.72
N VAL A 165 13.84 4.68 -9.54
CA VAL A 165 14.94 5.66 -9.46
C VAL A 165 14.43 7.08 -9.66
N ASN A 166 13.55 7.31 -10.62
CA ASN A 166 12.98 8.64 -10.86
C ASN A 166 12.17 9.14 -9.66
N VAL A 167 11.35 8.27 -9.05
CA VAL A 167 10.59 8.64 -7.85
C VAL A 167 11.52 8.89 -6.66
N ALA A 168 12.54 8.05 -6.46
CA ALA A 168 13.55 8.22 -5.41
C ALA A 168 14.28 9.57 -5.53
N ASN A 169 14.76 9.89 -6.73
CA ASN A 169 15.42 11.18 -7.01
C ASN A 169 14.47 12.37 -6.82
N GLY A 170 13.21 12.21 -7.24
CA GLY A 170 12.17 13.22 -7.01
C GLY A 170 11.93 13.49 -5.52
N LEU A 171 11.89 12.44 -4.70
CA LEU A 171 11.77 12.55 -3.25
C LEU A 171 13.01 13.18 -2.61
N ASP A 172 14.22 12.78 -2.99
CA ASP A 172 15.46 13.37 -2.48
C ASP A 172 15.56 14.87 -2.78
N GLN A 173 15.03 15.32 -3.93
CA GLN A 173 15.05 16.73 -4.34
C GLN A 173 13.92 17.54 -3.72
N ASN A 174 12.69 17.01 -3.71
CA ASN A 174 11.49 17.78 -3.37
C ASN A 174 11.05 17.63 -1.91
N ALA A 175 11.63 16.68 -1.16
CA ALA A 175 11.42 16.51 0.28
C ALA A 175 12.71 16.77 1.08
N PRO A 176 13.29 17.98 1.03
CA PRO A 176 14.61 18.26 1.64
C PRO A 176 14.64 18.12 3.16
N ASN A 177 13.49 18.25 3.81
CA ASN A 177 13.33 18.18 5.26
C ASN A 177 12.85 16.81 5.75
N ASP A 178 12.74 15.82 4.86
CA ASP A 178 12.39 14.45 5.26
C ASP A 178 13.52 13.86 6.10
N GLU A 179 13.23 13.42 7.32
CA GLU A 179 14.22 12.82 8.21
C GLU A 179 14.81 11.53 7.64
N ALA A 180 14.03 10.81 6.83
CA ALA A 180 14.46 9.59 6.15
C ALA A 180 15.09 9.85 4.77
N LYS A 181 15.46 11.09 4.45
CA LYS A 181 16.07 11.47 3.16
C LYS A 181 17.22 10.55 2.75
N GLY A 182 18.01 10.07 3.71
CA GLY A 182 19.09 9.14 3.44
C GLY A 182 18.65 7.79 2.87
N VAL A 183 17.39 7.37 3.11
CA VAL A 183 16.81 6.14 2.53
C VAL A 183 16.57 6.30 1.03
N PHE A 184 16.29 7.51 0.56
CA PHE A 184 16.06 7.76 -0.88
C PHE A 184 17.35 7.79 -1.70
N LYS A 185 18.53 7.78 -1.06
CA LYS A 185 19.81 7.62 -1.77
C LYS A 185 19.96 6.19 -2.26
N LEU A 186 20.22 6.07 -3.55
CA LEU A 186 20.34 4.76 -4.19
C LEU A 186 21.65 4.07 -3.81
N PRO A 187 21.62 2.76 -3.44
CA PRO A 187 22.83 1.96 -3.32
C PRO A 187 23.59 1.86 -4.65
N ASP A 188 24.91 1.68 -4.57
CA ASP A 188 25.78 1.64 -5.73
C ASP A 188 25.37 0.59 -6.77
N TYR A 189 24.89 -0.58 -6.32
CA TYR A 189 24.47 -1.63 -7.25
C TYR A 189 23.25 -1.22 -8.09
N ILE A 190 22.30 -0.45 -7.52
CA ILE A 190 21.16 0.12 -8.27
C ILE A 190 21.67 1.08 -9.35
N THR A 191 22.59 1.98 -8.99
CA THR A 191 23.18 2.92 -9.94
C THR A 191 23.85 2.20 -11.10
N LYS A 192 24.67 1.18 -10.81
CA LYS A 192 25.32 0.35 -11.82
C LYS A 192 24.34 -0.44 -12.69
N MET A 193 23.23 -0.95 -12.12
CA MET A 193 22.17 -1.61 -12.90
C MET A 193 21.55 -0.65 -13.92
N VAL A 194 21.27 0.59 -13.52
CA VAL A 194 20.71 1.62 -14.42
C VAL A 194 21.71 2.00 -15.52
N GLU A 195 22.99 2.22 -15.18
CA GLU A 195 24.07 2.49 -16.14
C GLU A 195 24.20 1.36 -17.19
N ASN A 196 24.07 0.11 -16.76
CA ASN A 196 24.09 -1.07 -17.62
C ASN A 196 22.76 -1.30 -18.38
N LYS A 197 21.75 -0.45 -18.17
CA LYS A 197 20.40 -0.61 -18.74
C LYS A 197 19.71 -1.91 -18.30
N TRP A 198 19.98 -2.39 -17.11
CA TRP A 198 19.29 -3.53 -16.50
C TRP A 198 18.07 -3.02 -15.74
N LEU A 199 17.01 -2.71 -16.49
CA LEU A 199 15.85 -1.97 -16.00
C LEU A 199 14.63 -2.87 -15.71
N GLY A 200 14.82 -4.18 -15.68
CA GLY A 200 13.78 -5.15 -15.42
C GLY A 200 13.16 -5.74 -16.71
N GLU A 201 11.87 -6.09 -16.67
CA GLU A 201 11.19 -6.82 -17.76
C GLU A 201 11.26 -6.12 -19.12
N LYS A 202 11.16 -4.79 -19.15
CA LYS A 202 11.22 -4.01 -20.39
C LYS A 202 12.54 -4.12 -21.13
N THR A 203 13.62 -4.40 -20.41
CA THR A 203 14.96 -4.67 -20.98
C THR A 203 15.34 -6.14 -20.92
N LYS A 204 14.44 -7.00 -20.42
CA LYS A 204 14.62 -8.44 -20.20
C LYS A 204 15.74 -8.80 -19.21
N LYS A 205 16.20 -7.81 -18.45
CA LYS A 205 17.31 -7.93 -17.51
C LYS A 205 17.13 -6.91 -16.38
N GLY A 206 17.20 -7.37 -15.15
CA GLY A 206 17.02 -6.58 -13.93
C GLY A 206 17.61 -7.31 -12.73
N PHE A 207 16.89 -7.40 -11.63
CA PHE A 207 17.24 -8.30 -10.52
C PHE A 207 17.20 -9.77 -10.95
N TYR A 208 16.37 -10.04 -11.95
CA TYR A 208 16.26 -11.36 -12.58
C TYR A 208 16.52 -11.26 -14.08
N GLU A 209 17.08 -12.33 -14.65
CA GLU A 209 17.29 -12.49 -16.08
C GLU A 209 16.71 -13.84 -16.54
N LYS A 210 15.86 -13.81 -17.55
CA LYS A 210 15.34 -15.04 -18.17
C LYS A 210 16.24 -15.43 -19.34
N VAL A 211 16.89 -16.59 -19.24
CA VAL A 211 17.77 -17.14 -20.27
C VAL A 211 17.18 -18.44 -20.85
N LYS A 212 17.67 -18.82 -22.02
CA LYS A 212 17.42 -20.16 -22.57
C LYS A 212 18.57 -21.07 -22.14
N ALA A 213 18.27 -22.17 -21.47
CA ALA A 213 19.23 -23.20 -21.13
C ALA A 213 19.66 -23.99 -22.39
N ALA A 214 20.76 -24.73 -22.28
CA ALA A 214 21.33 -25.51 -23.40
C ALA A 214 20.37 -26.57 -23.95
N ASP A 215 19.42 -27.06 -23.14
CA ASP A 215 18.37 -28.01 -23.50
C ASP A 215 17.12 -27.35 -24.14
N GLY A 216 17.14 -26.02 -24.34
CA GLY A 216 16.02 -25.26 -24.88
C GLY A 216 14.95 -24.84 -23.85
N SER A 217 15.06 -25.29 -22.60
CA SER A 217 14.21 -24.83 -21.50
C SER A 217 14.51 -23.37 -21.14
N SER A 218 13.59 -22.73 -20.38
CA SER A 218 13.83 -21.37 -19.86
C SER A 218 14.27 -21.46 -18.40
N GLU A 219 15.38 -20.83 -18.07
CA GLU A 219 15.87 -20.65 -16.71
C GLU A 219 15.75 -19.18 -16.30
N ILE A 220 15.45 -18.92 -15.04
CA ILE A 220 15.46 -17.58 -14.44
C ILE A 220 16.66 -17.51 -13.51
N LEU A 221 17.62 -16.68 -13.87
CA LEU A 221 18.79 -16.37 -13.06
C LEU A 221 18.49 -15.19 -12.14
N SER A 222 19.19 -15.11 -11.02
CA SER A 222 19.16 -13.96 -10.11
C SER A 222 20.50 -13.23 -10.06
N LEU A 223 20.45 -11.94 -9.82
CA LEU A 223 21.62 -11.07 -9.72
C LEU A 223 22.27 -11.21 -8.34
N ASN A 224 23.54 -11.48 -8.29
CA ASN A 224 24.35 -11.29 -7.09
C ASN A 224 24.65 -9.79 -6.94
N LEU A 225 24.11 -9.15 -5.91
CA LEU A 225 24.19 -7.70 -5.73
C LEU A 225 25.59 -7.20 -5.40
N LYS A 226 26.51 -8.08 -4.94
CA LYS A 226 27.90 -7.74 -4.63
C LYS A 226 28.81 -7.83 -5.85
N THR A 227 28.66 -8.90 -6.66
CA THR A 227 29.52 -9.14 -7.83
C THR A 227 28.93 -8.62 -9.13
N LEU A 228 27.61 -8.37 -9.16
CA LEU A 228 26.83 -8.03 -10.35
C LEU A 228 26.87 -9.12 -11.43
N GLU A 229 27.02 -10.37 -11.02
CA GLU A 229 26.97 -11.54 -11.88
C GLU A 229 25.65 -12.28 -11.70
N TYR A 230 25.13 -12.87 -12.79
CA TYR A 230 23.92 -13.68 -12.75
C TYR A 230 24.26 -15.14 -12.50
N GLY A 231 23.47 -15.79 -11.65
CA GLY A 231 23.61 -17.21 -11.33
C GLY A 231 22.26 -17.88 -11.11
N SER A 232 22.29 -19.23 -11.10
CA SER A 232 21.09 -20.02 -10.80
C SER A 232 20.58 -19.73 -9.40
N GLN A 233 19.24 -19.60 -9.28
CA GLN A 233 18.58 -19.27 -8.02
C GLN A 233 18.85 -20.33 -6.95
N GLN A 234 19.11 -19.87 -5.74
CA GLN A 234 19.30 -20.73 -4.59
C GLN A 234 17.96 -20.99 -3.88
N LYS A 235 17.78 -22.23 -3.39
CA LYS A 235 16.59 -22.58 -2.61
C LYS A 235 16.66 -21.94 -1.22
N VAL A 236 15.73 -21.04 -0.95
CA VAL A 236 15.60 -20.37 0.34
C VAL A 236 14.89 -21.28 1.36
N LYS A 237 15.49 -21.46 2.52
CA LYS A 237 14.94 -22.19 3.67
C LYS A 237 14.76 -21.19 4.83
N SER A 238 13.61 -21.24 5.49
CA SER A 238 13.32 -20.41 6.66
C SER A 238 12.30 -21.12 7.57
N SER A 239 12.66 -21.27 8.83
CA SER A 239 11.75 -21.82 9.85
C SER A 239 10.56 -20.91 10.11
N THR A 240 10.77 -19.60 10.06
CA THR A 240 9.69 -18.60 10.18
C THR A 240 8.69 -18.74 9.04
N LEU A 241 9.15 -18.85 7.79
CA LEU A 241 8.25 -19.05 6.65
C LEU A 241 7.46 -20.37 6.74
N GLU A 242 8.08 -21.44 7.20
CA GLU A 242 7.36 -22.71 7.39
C GLU A 242 6.28 -22.57 8.47
N ALA A 243 6.57 -21.87 9.57
CA ALA A 243 5.58 -21.61 10.62
C ALA A 243 4.40 -20.75 10.12
N THR A 244 4.66 -19.74 9.29
CA THR A 244 3.60 -18.88 8.75
C THR A 244 2.63 -19.60 7.80
N LYS A 245 3.05 -20.68 7.15
CA LYS A 245 2.17 -21.47 6.26
C LYS A 245 0.97 -22.10 6.97
N LEU A 246 1.07 -22.32 8.28
CA LEU A 246 0.02 -22.91 9.10
C LEU A 246 -0.99 -21.89 9.63
N VAL A 247 -0.78 -20.61 9.32
CA VAL A 247 -1.58 -19.49 9.87
C VAL A 247 -2.29 -18.77 8.73
N GLU A 248 -3.60 -18.97 8.61
CA GLU A 248 -4.42 -18.33 7.56
C GLU A 248 -4.65 -16.83 7.83
N ASP A 249 -4.98 -16.50 9.08
CA ASP A 249 -5.20 -15.10 9.48
C ASP A 249 -3.90 -14.29 9.37
N ILE A 250 -3.92 -13.27 8.51
CA ILE A 250 -2.74 -12.44 8.23
C ILE A 250 -2.23 -11.71 9.49
N ARG A 251 -3.10 -11.25 10.39
CA ARG A 251 -2.72 -10.55 11.61
C ARG A 251 -1.97 -11.47 12.58
N LYS A 252 -2.45 -12.71 12.73
CA LYS A 252 -1.75 -13.74 13.51
C LYS A 252 -0.44 -14.14 12.84
N ARG A 253 -0.41 -14.20 11.51
CA ARG A 253 0.79 -14.50 10.73
C ARG A 253 1.88 -13.47 10.96
N MET A 254 1.55 -12.17 11.05
CA MET A 254 2.51 -11.11 11.38
C MET A 254 3.17 -11.33 12.75
N LYS A 255 2.41 -11.76 13.76
CA LYS A 255 2.98 -12.12 15.09
C LYS A 255 3.96 -13.29 15.00
N VAL A 256 3.60 -14.35 14.27
CA VAL A 256 4.49 -15.50 14.04
C VAL A 256 5.78 -15.05 13.34
N TYR A 257 5.64 -14.15 12.37
CA TYR A 257 6.77 -13.61 11.63
C TYR A 257 7.71 -12.80 12.54
N GLU A 258 7.14 -11.89 13.32
CA GLU A 258 7.88 -11.01 14.23
C GLU A 258 8.64 -11.78 15.31
N GLN A 259 8.04 -12.87 15.83
CA GLN A 259 8.59 -13.70 16.89
C GLN A 259 9.65 -14.72 16.43
N GLY A 260 9.80 -14.90 15.12
CA GLY A 260 10.82 -15.79 14.56
C GLY A 260 12.24 -15.37 14.91
N THR A 261 13.21 -16.27 14.70
CA THR A 261 14.61 -16.07 15.09
C THR A 261 15.59 -16.15 13.92
N ASP A 262 15.11 -16.48 12.72
CA ASP A 262 15.94 -16.57 11.52
C ASP A 262 16.05 -15.24 10.75
N LYS A 263 16.77 -15.27 9.61
CA LYS A 263 16.97 -14.08 8.76
C LYS A 263 15.64 -13.45 8.30
N ALA A 264 14.60 -14.27 8.03
CA ALA A 264 13.30 -13.76 7.60
C ALA A 264 12.64 -12.89 8.68
N ALA A 265 12.64 -13.35 9.92
CA ALA A 265 12.12 -12.60 11.05
C ALA A 265 12.96 -11.35 11.37
N THR A 266 14.28 -11.46 11.23
CA THR A 266 15.17 -10.30 11.39
C THR A 266 14.86 -9.23 10.34
N LEU A 267 14.71 -9.62 9.07
CA LEU A 267 14.31 -8.71 8.01
C LEU A 267 12.94 -8.10 8.28
N PHE A 268 11.96 -8.89 8.74
CA PHE A 268 10.62 -8.40 9.07
C PHE A 268 10.68 -7.25 10.08
N ARG A 269 11.40 -7.41 11.19
CA ARG A 269 11.56 -6.36 12.21
C ARG A 269 12.30 -5.15 11.66
N ALA A 270 13.43 -5.37 10.97
CA ALA A 270 14.24 -4.32 10.39
C ALA A 270 13.51 -3.49 9.30
N MET A 271 12.46 -4.04 8.69
CA MET A 271 11.59 -3.32 7.75
C MET A 271 10.44 -2.60 8.45
N HIS A 272 9.72 -3.29 9.33
CA HIS A 272 8.46 -2.77 9.88
C HIS A 272 8.66 -1.74 10.99
N TYR A 273 9.66 -1.91 11.86
CA TYR A 273 9.88 -0.94 12.92
C TYR A 273 10.26 0.45 12.39
N PRO A 274 11.18 0.57 11.40
CA PRO A 274 11.40 1.86 10.73
C PRO A 274 10.18 2.37 9.97
N LEU A 275 9.39 1.46 9.37
CA LEU A 275 8.18 1.85 8.65
C LEU A 275 7.14 2.44 9.60
N PHE A 276 6.93 1.87 10.80
CA PHE A 276 6.02 2.41 11.80
C PHE A 276 6.43 3.80 12.28
N GLU A 277 7.73 4.00 12.54
CA GLU A 277 8.27 5.32 12.82
C GLU A 277 7.96 6.29 11.68
N TYR A 278 8.27 5.91 10.45
CA TYR A 278 8.10 6.75 9.26
C TYR A 278 6.63 7.12 9.01
N VAL A 279 5.72 6.14 8.94
CA VAL A 279 4.31 6.41 8.65
C VAL A 279 3.64 7.25 9.74
N SER A 280 4.03 7.08 11.01
CA SER A 280 3.50 7.90 12.10
C SER A 280 3.86 9.38 11.93
N LYS A 281 5.08 9.68 11.48
CA LYS A 281 5.56 11.03 11.22
C LYS A 281 4.98 11.66 9.95
N ARG A 282 4.48 10.83 9.02
CA ARG A 282 3.81 11.31 7.79
C ARG A 282 2.40 11.84 8.04
N VAL A 283 1.82 11.58 9.20
CA VAL A 283 0.54 12.17 9.61
C VAL A 283 0.81 13.32 10.59
N PRO A 284 0.36 14.55 10.30
CA PRO A 284 -0.57 14.97 9.25
C PRO A 284 0.10 15.53 7.97
N GLU A 285 1.36 15.21 7.68
CA GLU A 285 2.09 15.80 6.53
C GLU A 285 1.44 15.45 5.18
N ILE A 286 1.24 14.14 4.90
CA ILE A 286 0.74 13.68 3.60
C ILE A 286 -0.77 13.42 3.58
N THR A 287 -1.37 13.24 4.75
CA THR A 287 -2.82 13.07 4.97
C THR A 287 -3.15 13.35 6.42
N ASP A 288 -4.37 13.77 6.71
CA ASP A 288 -4.84 13.95 8.10
C ASP A 288 -5.26 12.63 8.74
N ASP A 289 -5.68 11.65 7.94
CA ASP A 289 -6.21 10.37 8.39
C ASP A 289 -5.24 9.23 8.08
N PHE A 290 -4.68 8.59 9.07
CA PHE A 290 -3.70 7.52 8.88
C PHE A 290 -4.24 6.29 8.13
N PHE A 291 -5.56 6.00 8.23
CA PHE A 291 -6.16 4.86 7.51
C PHE A 291 -6.04 4.98 5.99
N ARG A 292 -5.90 6.20 5.46
CA ARG A 292 -5.67 6.45 4.03
C ARG A 292 -4.30 5.92 3.57
N ILE A 293 -3.32 5.86 4.48
CA ILE A 293 -2.02 5.24 4.20
C ILE A 293 -2.20 3.73 4.02
N ASP A 294 -2.95 3.09 4.92
CA ASP A 294 -3.25 1.66 4.81
C ASP A 294 -4.04 1.34 3.54
N ASP A 295 -5.06 2.15 3.22
CA ASP A 295 -5.84 2.03 2.00
C ASP A 295 -4.97 2.17 0.74
N ALA A 296 -4.06 3.15 0.72
CA ALA A 296 -3.15 3.37 -0.39
C ALA A 296 -2.20 2.18 -0.59
N MET A 297 -1.66 1.60 0.48
CA MET A 297 -0.78 0.44 0.37
C MET A 297 -1.53 -0.81 -0.08
N ARG A 298 -2.75 -1.05 0.41
CA ARG A 298 -3.58 -2.16 -0.05
C ARG A 298 -3.96 -2.02 -1.53
N ALA A 299 -4.46 -0.86 -1.92
CA ALA A 299 -5.02 -0.64 -3.25
C ALA A 299 -3.97 -0.36 -4.34
N GLY A 300 -2.83 0.25 -3.98
CA GLY A 300 -1.77 0.64 -4.91
C GLY A 300 -0.61 -0.34 -4.99
N PHE A 301 -0.29 -1.02 -3.89
CA PHE A 301 0.83 -1.97 -3.81
C PHE A 301 0.38 -3.42 -3.61
N GLY A 302 -0.93 -3.66 -3.49
CA GLY A 302 -1.50 -4.99 -3.35
C GLY A 302 -1.15 -5.69 -2.03
N TRP A 303 -0.90 -4.94 -0.96
CA TRP A 303 -0.70 -5.49 0.37
C TRP A 303 -2.04 -6.01 0.93
N GLU A 304 -2.01 -7.11 1.65
CA GLU A 304 -3.21 -7.64 2.32
C GLU A 304 -3.66 -6.75 3.48
N ILE A 305 -2.69 -6.18 4.21
CA ILE A 305 -2.90 -5.22 5.30
C ILE A 305 -1.89 -4.08 5.22
N GLY A 306 -2.30 -2.90 5.63
CA GLY A 306 -1.45 -1.71 5.66
C GLY A 306 -0.55 -1.61 6.89
N PRO A 307 0.38 -0.63 6.93
CA PRO A 307 1.36 -0.53 8.02
C PRO A 307 0.75 -0.31 9.41
N PHE A 308 -0.31 0.48 9.56
CA PHE A 308 -0.98 0.66 10.85
C PHE A 308 -1.77 -0.59 11.26
N GLU A 309 -2.33 -1.34 10.31
CA GLU A 309 -2.96 -2.62 10.57
C GLU A 309 -1.95 -3.69 11.01
N VAL A 310 -0.74 -3.71 10.43
CA VAL A 310 0.36 -4.57 10.90
C VAL A 310 0.77 -4.16 12.31
N TRP A 311 0.88 -2.87 12.58
CA TRP A 311 1.25 -2.37 13.89
C TRP A 311 0.23 -2.76 14.96
N ASP A 312 -1.07 -2.60 14.70
CA ASP A 312 -2.14 -3.10 15.57
C ASP A 312 -2.06 -4.60 15.80
N ALA A 313 -1.78 -5.37 14.75
CA ALA A 313 -1.64 -6.82 14.85
C ALA A 313 -0.49 -7.23 15.79
N LEU A 314 0.60 -6.47 15.82
CA LEU A 314 1.74 -6.71 16.71
C LEU A 314 1.51 -6.19 18.14
N GLY A 315 0.58 -5.25 18.31
CA GLY A 315 0.36 -4.48 19.53
C GLY A 315 1.15 -3.17 19.52
N VAL A 316 0.45 -2.04 19.54
CA VAL A 316 1.09 -0.71 19.43
C VAL A 316 2.01 -0.45 20.62
N ARG A 317 1.52 -0.67 21.84
CA ARG A 317 2.28 -0.45 23.09
C ARG A 317 3.49 -1.36 23.19
N GLU A 318 3.31 -2.65 22.86
CA GLU A 318 4.34 -3.68 22.94
C GLU A 318 5.50 -3.43 21.96
N THR A 319 5.21 -2.84 20.82
CA THR A 319 6.23 -2.59 19.79
C THR A 319 7.04 -1.32 20.03
N LEU A 320 6.56 -0.35 20.81
CA LEU A 320 7.30 0.91 21.05
C LEU A 320 8.70 0.67 21.62
N GLY A 321 8.81 -0.17 22.66
CA GLY A 321 10.13 -0.49 23.24
C GLY A 321 11.03 -1.26 22.27
N LYS A 322 10.46 -2.08 21.40
CA LYS A 322 11.18 -2.82 20.37
C LYS A 322 11.68 -1.89 19.26
N ILE A 323 10.88 -0.90 18.85
CA ILE A 323 11.27 0.13 17.88
C ILE A 323 12.49 0.92 18.41
N GLN A 324 12.45 1.32 19.68
CA GLN A 324 13.57 2.04 20.31
C GLN A 324 14.83 1.19 20.42
N SER A 325 14.71 -0.10 20.72
CA SER A 325 15.82 -1.02 20.92
C SER A 325 16.34 -1.70 19.65
N GLU A 326 15.72 -1.48 18.48
CA GLU A 326 16.16 -2.09 17.21
C GLU A 326 17.56 -1.61 16.84
N GLU A 327 18.48 -2.55 16.65
CA GLU A 327 19.88 -2.26 16.31
C GLU A 327 20.10 -1.94 14.84
N LYS A 328 19.25 -2.50 13.96
CA LYS A 328 19.35 -2.31 12.50
C LYS A 328 18.65 -1.01 12.12
N ARG A 329 19.42 0.07 12.09
CA ARG A 329 18.90 1.42 11.78
C ARG A 329 19.05 1.76 10.31
N LEU A 330 17.99 2.33 9.75
CA LEU A 330 18.01 2.98 8.45
C LEU A 330 18.48 4.44 8.58
N PRO A 331 18.99 5.04 7.51
CA PRO A 331 19.35 6.46 7.52
C PRO A 331 18.19 7.33 8.01
N GLY A 332 18.45 8.20 8.99
CA GLY A 332 17.45 9.11 9.58
C GLY A 332 16.51 8.49 10.61
N GLN A 333 16.56 7.18 10.81
CA GLN A 333 15.76 6.52 11.84
C GLN A 333 16.30 6.83 13.23
N THR A 334 15.39 7.26 14.12
CA THR A 334 15.71 7.63 15.52
C THR A 334 15.25 6.59 16.54
N GLY A 335 14.29 5.75 16.19
CA GLY A 335 13.57 4.86 17.10
C GLY A 335 12.41 5.57 17.82
N GLU A 336 12.08 6.79 17.42
CA GLU A 336 11.02 7.59 18.02
C GLU A 336 9.85 7.76 17.04
N VAL A 337 8.67 7.33 17.44
CA VAL A 337 7.44 7.51 16.68
C VAL A 337 6.85 8.92 16.92
N ALA A 338 5.90 9.33 16.10
CA ALA A 338 5.24 10.63 16.26
C ALA A 338 4.50 10.75 17.61
N GLN A 339 4.51 11.95 18.19
CA GLN A 339 3.93 12.24 19.51
C GLN A 339 2.45 11.84 19.61
N TRP A 340 1.68 11.96 18.53
CA TRP A 340 0.25 11.61 18.55
C TRP A 340 0.00 10.11 18.86
N VAL A 341 0.94 9.22 18.56
CA VAL A 341 0.85 7.80 18.94
C VAL A 341 0.95 7.64 20.46
N HIS A 342 1.87 8.36 21.10
CA HIS A 342 2.00 8.39 22.54
C HIS A 342 0.75 8.99 23.21
N ASP A 343 0.21 10.07 22.63
CA ASP A 343 -1.01 10.71 23.11
C ASP A 343 -2.21 9.77 23.01
N MET A 344 -2.33 9.02 21.89
CA MET A 344 -3.35 7.98 21.71
C MET A 344 -3.29 6.95 22.84
N LEU A 345 -2.11 6.37 23.09
CA LEU A 345 -1.93 5.39 24.17
C LEU A 345 -2.17 5.98 25.56
N ALA A 346 -1.83 7.24 25.78
CA ALA A 346 -2.09 7.95 27.05
C ALA A 346 -3.59 8.22 27.27
N SER A 347 -4.38 8.37 26.19
CA SER A 347 -5.84 8.51 26.28
C SER A 347 -6.57 7.22 26.64
N GLY A 348 -5.85 6.09 26.72
CA GLY A 348 -6.43 4.75 26.96
C GLY A 348 -6.80 3.99 25.70
N ALA A 349 -6.58 4.55 24.50
CA ALA A 349 -6.72 3.82 23.25
C ALA A 349 -5.47 2.94 23.03
N GLU A 350 -5.65 1.66 22.76
CA GLU A 350 -4.55 0.69 22.62
C GLU A 350 -4.27 0.26 21.19
N SER A 351 -5.13 0.67 20.25
CA SER A 351 -5.05 0.31 18.82
C SER A 351 -5.45 1.48 17.94
N PHE A 352 -4.99 1.45 16.69
CA PHE A 352 -5.38 2.42 15.66
C PHE A 352 -6.81 2.20 15.19
N TYR A 353 -7.24 0.92 15.15
CA TYR A 353 -8.57 0.51 14.70
C TYR A 353 -9.30 -0.25 15.78
N LYS A 354 -10.62 -0.16 15.76
CA LYS A 354 -11.51 -1.08 16.49
C LYS A 354 -12.74 -1.40 15.65
N VAL A 355 -13.38 -2.52 15.93
CA VAL A 355 -14.69 -2.86 15.41
C VAL A 355 -15.72 -2.72 16.53
N GLU A 356 -16.77 -1.98 16.29
CA GLU A 356 -17.85 -1.73 17.25
C GLU A 356 -19.18 -1.86 16.50
N ASN A 357 -20.05 -2.74 16.96
CA ASN A 357 -21.35 -3.05 16.32
C ASN A 357 -21.23 -3.40 14.82
N GLY A 358 -20.18 -4.10 14.42
CA GLY A 358 -19.95 -4.48 13.03
C GLY A 358 -19.35 -3.38 12.14
N VAL A 359 -19.15 -2.18 12.67
CA VAL A 359 -18.55 -1.04 11.97
C VAL A 359 -17.11 -0.87 12.39
N ARG A 360 -16.22 -0.72 11.40
CA ARG A 360 -14.81 -0.42 11.66
C ARG A 360 -14.61 1.06 11.92
N HIS A 361 -13.94 1.36 13.03
CA HIS A 361 -13.57 2.70 13.47
C HIS A 361 -12.06 2.87 13.42
N TYR A 362 -11.61 4.08 13.20
CA TYR A 362 -10.22 4.51 13.34
C TYR A 362 -10.09 5.56 14.45
N TYR A 363 -8.92 5.64 15.07
CA TYR A 363 -8.64 6.67 16.07
C TYR A 363 -8.39 8.01 15.36
N ASP A 364 -9.32 8.94 15.49
CA ASP A 364 -9.16 10.30 14.96
C ASP A 364 -8.26 11.12 15.88
N ILE A 365 -7.12 11.54 15.35
CA ILE A 365 -6.05 12.22 16.07
C ILE A 365 -6.53 13.57 16.62
N VAL A 366 -7.41 14.26 15.88
CA VAL A 366 -7.90 15.60 16.24
C VAL A 366 -8.89 15.54 17.39
N SER A 367 -9.91 14.70 17.27
CA SER A 367 -10.94 14.56 18.33
C SER A 367 -10.50 13.64 19.47
N LYS A 368 -9.36 12.94 19.34
CA LYS A 368 -8.83 11.94 20.28
C LYS A 368 -9.85 10.86 20.65
N SER A 369 -10.62 10.43 19.66
CA SER A 369 -11.69 9.43 19.82
C SER A 369 -11.82 8.58 18.56
N TYR A 370 -12.48 7.41 18.71
CA TYR A 370 -12.75 6.56 17.56
C TYR A 370 -13.93 7.07 16.75
N LYS A 371 -13.76 7.11 15.42
CA LYS A 371 -14.80 7.46 14.46
C LYS A 371 -14.97 6.36 13.42
N PRO A 372 -16.18 6.12 12.89
CA PRO A 372 -16.37 5.25 11.74
C PRO A 372 -15.47 5.69 10.56
N ILE A 373 -14.93 4.73 9.81
CA ILE A 373 -14.20 5.06 8.58
C ILE A 373 -15.20 5.58 7.55
N PRO A 374 -15.05 6.82 7.04
CA PRO A 374 -15.97 7.39 6.07
C PRO A 374 -16.11 6.56 4.79
N GLY A 375 -17.31 6.47 4.23
CA GLY A 375 -17.61 5.72 3.01
C GLY A 375 -17.80 4.21 3.22
N THR A 376 -17.82 3.75 4.48
CA THR A 376 -18.06 2.34 4.82
C THR A 376 -19.44 2.10 5.43
N GLU A 377 -20.28 3.12 5.49
CA GLU A 377 -21.57 3.10 6.19
C GLU A 377 -22.56 2.08 5.60
N ASP A 378 -22.51 1.89 4.27
CA ASP A 378 -23.36 0.95 3.54
C ASP A 378 -22.70 -0.42 3.31
N LEU A 379 -21.51 -0.66 3.90
CA LEU A 379 -20.76 -1.89 3.69
C LEU A 379 -20.96 -2.87 4.85
N ILE A 380 -21.37 -4.09 4.52
CA ILE A 380 -21.33 -5.20 5.47
C ILE A 380 -20.02 -5.98 5.23
N VAL A 381 -19.14 -5.95 6.23
CA VAL A 381 -17.87 -6.69 6.19
C VAL A 381 -18.01 -7.92 7.08
N LEU A 382 -17.99 -9.10 6.48
CA LEU A 382 -18.23 -10.37 7.22
C LEU A 382 -17.28 -10.55 8.40
N ASP A 383 -16.00 -10.18 8.25
CA ASP A 383 -15.01 -10.26 9.33
C ASP A 383 -15.38 -9.44 10.57
N HIS A 384 -16.14 -8.35 10.39
CA HIS A 384 -16.55 -7.49 11.50
C HIS A 384 -17.77 -8.00 12.28
N ILE A 385 -18.55 -8.88 11.66
CA ILE A 385 -19.81 -9.40 12.25
C ILE A 385 -19.77 -10.91 12.52
N ARG A 386 -18.78 -11.64 11.96
CA ARG A 386 -18.74 -13.10 12.01
C ARG A 386 -18.84 -13.64 13.42
N ASP A 387 -18.06 -13.10 14.37
CA ASP A 387 -18.05 -13.62 15.74
C ASP A 387 -19.36 -13.38 16.50
N SER A 388 -20.06 -12.29 16.22
CA SER A 388 -21.30 -11.89 16.91
C SER A 388 -22.56 -12.36 16.20
N LYS A 389 -22.51 -12.63 14.89
CA LYS A 389 -23.67 -12.91 14.03
C LYS A 389 -23.69 -14.32 13.44
N THR A 390 -22.72 -15.19 13.78
CA THR A 390 -22.75 -16.58 13.31
C THR A 390 -23.84 -17.35 14.04
N ILE A 391 -24.84 -17.83 13.28
CA ILE A 391 -25.95 -18.63 13.77
C ILE A 391 -25.56 -20.10 13.87
N TRP A 392 -24.79 -20.59 12.89
CA TRP A 392 -24.35 -21.99 12.81
C TRP A 392 -23.06 -22.09 12.00
N LYS A 393 -22.23 -23.10 12.30
CA LYS A 393 -21.01 -23.38 11.55
C LYS A 393 -20.60 -24.86 11.63
N ASN A 394 -19.86 -25.31 10.60
CA ASN A 394 -19.06 -26.53 10.58
C ASN A 394 -17.68 -26.24 10.00
N SER A 395 -16.89 -27.24 9.64
CA SER A 395 -15.55 -27.07 9.06
C SER A 395 -15.56 -26.44 7.68
N GLY A 396 -16.67 -26.53 6.93
CA GLY A 396 -16.76 -26.02 5.55
C GLY A 396 -17.60 -24.76 5.38
N VAL A 397 -18.46 -24.41 6.36
CA VAL A 397 -19.46 -23.35 6.22
C VAL A 397 -19.71 -22.61 7.52
N SER A 398 -19.91 -21.30 7.45
CA SER A 398 -20.55 -20.48 8.47
C SER A 398 -21.85 -19.88 7.94
N ILE A 399 -22.93 -19.92 8.72
CA ILE A 399 -24.18 -19.22 8.44
C ILE A 399 -24.23 -17.99 9.34
N ILE A 400 -24.28 -16.82 8.70
CA ILE A 400 -24.17 -15.51 9.37
C ILE A 400 -25.44 -14.72 9.15
N ASP A 401 -26.02 -14.19 10.22
CA ASP A 401 -27.15 -13.25 10.15
C ASP A 401 -26.67 -11.90 9.64
N MET A 402 -27.16 -11.50 8.46
CA MET A 402 -26.83 -10.21 7.85
C MET A 402 -27.75 -9.08 8.28
N GLY A 403 -28.82 -9.40 9.03
CA GLY A 403 -29.94 -8.49 9.31
C GLY A 403 -31.01 -8.53 8.22
N ASP A 404 -32.12 -7.86 8.47
CA ASP A 404 -33.24 -7.69 7.53
C ASP A 404 -33.84 -9.00 6.96
N GLY A 405 -33.74 -10.11 7.74
CA GLY A 405 -34.18 -11.43 7.30
C GLY A 405 -33.30 -12.10 6.26
N ILE A 406 -32.05 -11.65 6.12
CA ILE A 406 -31.04 -12.21 5.18
C ILE A 406 -30.00 -12.99 5.96
N ILE A 407 -29.71 -14.21 5.53
CA ILE A 407 -28.58 -15.01 6.03
C ILE A 407 -27.54 -15.22 4.92
N ASN A 408 -26.27 -15.19 5.29
CA ASN A 408 -25.16 -15.50 4.40
C ASN A 408 -24.60 -16.90 4.72
N CYS A 409 -24.48 -17.75 3.69
CA CYS A 409 -23.86 -19.05 3.78
C CYS A 409 -22.41 -18.93 3.24
N GLU A 410 -21.46 -18.66 4.14
CA GLU A 410 -20.04 -18.44 3.81
C GLU A 410 -19.27 -19.76 3.75
N PHE A 411 -18.63 -20.05 2.62
CA PHE A 411 -17.83 -21.26 2.44
C PHE A 411 -16.37 -21.04 2.85
N HIS A 412 -15.79 -22.00 3.60
CA HIS A 412 -14.40 -21.97 4.08
C HIS A 412 -13.52 -23.06 3.45
N THR A 413 -14.05 -23.84 2.55
CA THR A 413 -13.30 -24.91 1.90
C THR A 413 -12.27 -24.36 0.93
N LYS A 414 -11.15 -25.06 0.75
CA LYS A 414 -10.13 -24.67 -0.23
C LYS A 414 -10.74 -24.53 -1.62
N MET A 415 -10.53 -23.38 -2.25
CA MET A 415 -11.10 -23.04 -3.57
C MET A 415 -12.63 -23.06 -3.60
N ASN A 416 -13.28 -22.88 -2.46
CA ASN A 416 -14.74 -22.97 -2.32
C ASN A 416 -15.32 -24.29 -2.87
N THR A 417 -14.57 -25.37 -2.73
CA THR A 417 -14.99 -26.70 -3.24
C THR A 417 -16.23 -27.17 -2.46
N ILE A 418 -17.27 -27.57 -3.18
CA ILE A 418 -18.50 -28.08 -2.60
C ILE A 418 -18.32 -29.55 -2.24
N GLY A 419 -18.09 -29.82 -0.96
CA GLY A 419 -18.01 -31.14 -0.36
C GLY A 419 -19.20 -31.42 0.58
N GLY A 420 -19.13 -32.53 1.35
CA GLY A 420 -20.18 -32.90 2.27
C GLY A 420 -20.52 -31.85 3.30
N ASP A 421 -19.52 -31.20 3.87
CA ASP A 421 -19.70 -30.13 4.87
C ASP A 421 -20.44 -28.91 4.29
N VAL A 422 -20.14 -28.54 3.01
CA VAL A 422 -20.81 -27.43 2.33
C VAL A 422 -22.25 -27.80 2.03
N ILE A 423 -22.55 -29.03 1.55
CA ILE A 423 -23.90 -29.49 1.30
C ILE A 423 -24.72 -29.48 2.61
N GLN A 424 -24.12 -29.96 3.71
CA GLN A 424 -24.76 -29.88 5.03
C GLN A 424 -25.06 -28.45 5.45
N GLY A 425 -24.13 -27.51 5.20
CA GLY A 425 -24.31 -26.10 5.50
C GLY A 425 -25.44 -25.47 4.69
N ILE A 426 -25.52 -25.78 3.37
CA ILE A 426 -26.60 -25.30 2.49
C ILE A 426 -27.97 -25.81 2.98
N ASN A 427 -28.09 -27.12 3.28
CA ASN A 427 -29.33 -27.68 3.82
C ASN A 427 -29.72 -27.02 5.13
N LYS A 428 -28.72 -26.77 6.01
CA LYS A 428 -28.97 -26.08 7.28
C LYS A 428 -29.44 -24.64 7.08
N ALA A 429 -28.88 -23.91 6.10
CA ALA A 429 -29.33 -22.57 5.77
C ALA A 429 -30.79 -22.56 5.27
N ILE A 430 -31.17 -23.55 4.46
CA ILE A 430 -32.56 -23.72 4.00
C ILE A 430 -33.47 -23.98 5.21
N ASP A 431 -33.11 -24.93 6.11
CA ASP A 431 -33.89 -25.24 7.31
C ASP A 431 -34.11 -24.01 8.22
N ILE A 432 -33.13 -23.09 8.28
CA ILE A 432 -33.22 -21.86 9.05
C ILE A 432 -34.18 -20.91 8.36
N ALA A 433 -34.00 -20.66 7.06
CA ALA A 433 -34.82 -19.74 6.28
C ALA A 433 -36.28 -20.17 6.14
N GLU A 434 -36.64 -21.47 6.30
CA GLU A 434 -38.02 -21.96 6.29
C GLU A 434 -38.70 -21.82 7.64
N LYS A 435 -37.96 -21.53 8.71
CA LYS A 435 -38.51 -21.44 10.08
C LYS A 435 -38.74 -20.01 10.56
N ASP A 436 -38.05 -19.07 10.02
CA ASP A 436 -38.09 -17.63 10.30
C ASP A 436 -38.78 -16.86 9.15
#